data_c7f4f48e1efcd6eb582cf3c85c340f59
#
_entry.id   c7f4f48e1efcd6eb582cf3c85c340f59
#
_cell.length_a   1.000
_cell.length_b   1.000
_cell.length_c   1.000
_cell.angle_alpha   90.00
_cell.angle_beta   90.00
_cell.angle_gamma   90.00
#
_symmetry.space_group_name_H-M   'P 1'
#
loop_
_entity.id
_entity.type
_entity.pdbx_description
1 polymer ?
#
loop_
_entity_poly.entity_id
_entity_poly.type
_entity_poly.pdbx_seq_one_letter_code
_entity_poly.pdbx_strand_id
1 'polypeptide(L)'
;EHIDDRHASDPDAQALRLRCCREAYDRGMVLTSCIHINNPLTGGDSWDNSSNRVAAEILTEGSATNRTFKEWLDRLADIAHNLRGSDGKLIPVIFRPFHEHTQTWSWWGASCTTTEEFVNLWKFTVKYLRDTKGVHNFIYAISPQMDSAKTVDDFYFRWPGDEWVDFVGMDCYQGINNAVFVTNLKAISKVSLAKLKPCGVTETGVEGFTATDYWTTNIHAPLTGRRVSMVVTWRNKYDPMESGTHYFSVFPGHPSERDFVKMYNQENSFFCSDLPDMYTPAENVTVL
;
A
#
# COMPACT_ATOMS: atom_id res chain seq x y z
N GLU A 1 7.76 -6.41 -0.82
CA GLU A 1 8.03 -7.78 -0.43
C GLU A 1 8.64 -8.55 -1.60
N HIS A 2 9.74 -9.25 -1.38
CA HIS A 2 10.43 -10.00 -2.45
C HIS A 2 10.10 -11.48 -2.28
N ILE A 3 9.07 -11.93 -2.97
CA ILE A 3 8.56 -13.31 -2.92
C ILE A 3 8.85 -14.10 -4.20
N ASP A 4 9.25 -13.42 -5.26
CA ASP A 4 9.66 -14.04 -6.53
C ASP A 4 11.04 -14.72 -6.43
N ASP A 5 11.38 -15.50 -7.45
CA ASP A 5 12.59 -16.35 -7.43
C ASP A 5 13.90 -15.57 -7.32
N ARG A 6 13.95 -14.35 -7.87
CA ARG A 6 15.15 -13.50 -7.84
C ARG A 6 15.50 -13.03 -6.44
N HIS A 7 14.50 -12.78 -5.60
CA HIS A 7 14.67 -12.20 -4.28
C HIS A 7 14.49 -13.22 -3.14
N ALA A 8 13.89 -14.36 -3.41
CA ALA A 8 13.75 -15.44 -2.42
C ALA A 8 15.08 -16.05 -1.99
N SER A 9 16.15 -15.83 -2.77
CA SER A 9 17.50 -16.32 -2.50
C SER A 9 18.31 -15.46 -1.53
N ASP A 10 17.75 -14.34 -1.01
CA ASP A 10 18.44 -13.47 -0.05
C ASP A 10 17.81 -13.60 1.36
N PRO A 11 18.25 -14.60 2.16
CA PRO A 11 17.72 -14.81 3.50
C PRO A 11 18.04 -13.68 4.47
N ASP A 12 19.14 -12.94 4.28
CA ASP A 12 19.54 -11.83 5.15
C ASP A 12 18.61 -10.63 4.96
N ALA A 13 18.28 -10.31 3.71
CA ALA A 13 17.29 -9.27 3.41
C ALA A 13 15.91 -9.63 3.95
N GLN A 14 15.51 -10.89 3.87
CA GLN A 14 14.25 -11.36 4.44
C GLN A 14 14.23 -11.25 5.97
N ALA A 15 15.30 -11.69 6.63
CA ALA A 15 15.43 -11.59 8.08
C ALA A 15 15.40 -10.12 8.55
N LEU A 16 16.07 -9.22 7.83
CA LEU A 16 16.05 -7.78 8.10
C LEU A 16 14.63 -7.21 8.02
N ARG A 17 13.85 -7.56 6.98
CA ARG A 17 12.46 -7.09 6.82
C ARG A 17 11.58 -7.56 7.96
N LEU A 18 11.62 -8.85 8.29
CA LEU A 18 10.85 -9.41 9.42
C LEU A 18 11.21 -8.72 10.74
N ARG A 19 12.50 -8.45 10.97
CA ARG A 19 12.96 -7.71 12.15
C ARG A 19 12.40 -6.30 12.16
N CYS A 20 12.49 -5.55 11.06
CA CYS A 20 11.94 -4.18 10.99
C CYS A 20 10.43 -4.15 11.23
N CYS A 21 9.69 -5.10 10.64
CA CYS A 21 8.25 -5.22 10.88
C CYS A 21 7.93 -5.50 12.35
N ARG A 22 8.66 -6.41 12.99
CA ARG A 22 8.50 -6.72 14.42
C ARG A 22 8.81 -5.51 15.30
N GLU A 23 9.94 -4.84 15.07
CA GLU A 23 10.32 -3.65 15.83
C GLU A 23 9.29 -2.51 15.65
N ALA A 24 8.72 -2.35 14.47
CA ALA A 24 7.66 -1.37 14.22
C ALA A 24 6.38 -1.72 14.99
N TYR A 25 5.93 -2.97 14.93
CA TYR A 25 4.79 -3.47 15.68
C TYR A 25 4.97 -3.30 17.19
N ASP A 26 6.12 -3.72 17.72
CA ASP A 26 6.44 -3.64 19.15
C ASP A 26 6.48 -2.19 19.66
N ARG A 27 6.64 -1.21 18.77
CA ARG A 27 6.49 0.23 19.05
C ARG A 27 5.07 0.76 18.88
N GLY A 28 4.10 -0.08 18.54
CA GLY A 28 2.70 0.31 18.31
C GLY A 28 2.41 0.89 16.91
N MET A 29 3.34 0.77 15.96
CA MET A 29 3.14 1.29 14.59
C MET A 29 2.21 0.37 13.77
N VAL A 30 1.36 0.98 12.94
CA VAL A 30 0.56 0.27 11.94
C VAL A 30 1.41 0.01 10.70
N LEU A 31 1.38 -1.22 10.20
CA LEU A 31 2.16 -1.61 9.03
C LEU A 31 1.31 -1.61 7.76
N THR A 32 1.87 -1.06 6.69
CA THR A 32 1.34 -1.19 5.33
C THR A 32 2.40 -1.80 4.42
N SER A 33 1.98 -2.61 3.46
CA SER A 33 2.88 -3.29 2.52
C SER A 33 2.29 -3.32 1.12
N CYS A 34 3.10 -3.04 0.12
CA CYS A 34 2.81 -3.31 -1.28
C CYS A 34 3.88 -4.24 -1.86
N ILE A 35 3.60 -4.82 -3.02
CA ILE A 35 4.52 -5.74 -3.71
C ILE A 35 4.77 -5.22 -5.13
N HIS A 36 6.05 -5.06 -5.48
CA HIS A 36 6.50 -4.95 -6.86
C HIS A 36 6.85 -6.35 -7.38
N ILE A 37 5.83 -7.19 -7.50
CA ILE A 37 6.00 -8.59 -7.91
C ILE A 37 6.44 -8.70 -9.36
N ASN A 38 7.44 -9.53 -9.62
CA ASN A 38 7.93 -9.79 -10.98
C ASN A 38 6.83 -10.37 -11.89
N ASN A 39 7.05 -10.33 -13.19
CA ASN A 39 6.13 -10.90 -14.17
C ASN A 39 6.30 -12.44 -14.23
N PRO A 40 5.31 -13.22 -13.77
CA PRO A 40 5.46 -14.69 -13.70
C PRO A 40 5.36 -15.39 -15.06
N LEU A 41 4.92 -14.68 -16.11
CA LEU A 41 4.84 -15.22 -17.47
C LEU A 41 6.15 -15.05 -18.22
N THR A 42 6.76 -13.88 -18.11
CA THR A 42 7.95 -13.51 -18.91
C THR A 42 9.25 -13.68 -18.14
N GLY A 43 9.20 -13.70 -16.79
CA GLY A 43 10.36 -13.64 -15.92
C GLY A 43 10.97 -12.23 -15.79
N GLY A 44 10.34 -11.22 -16.38
CA GLY A 44 10.71 -9.81 -16.20
C GLY A 44 10.32 -9.26 -14.82
N ASP A 45 10.59 -7.99 -14.59
CA ASP A 45 10.22 -7.31 -13.34
C ASP A 45 8.75 -6.83 -13.35
N SER A 46 8.35 -6.08 -12.34
CA SER A 46 6.99 -5.53 -12.22
C SER A 46 6.65 -4.52 -13.32
N TRP A 47 7.65 -3.87 -13.93
CA TRP A 47 7.49 -2.93 -15.04
C TRP A 47 7.44 -3.60 -16.41
N ASP A 48 7.67 -4.92 -16.47
CA ASP A 48 7.54 -5.65 -17.75
C ASP A 48 6.06 -5.80 -18.15
N ASN A 49 5.58 -4.77 -18.83
CA ASN A 49 4.23 -4.67 -19.40
C ASN A 49 4.19 -5.08 -20.88
N SER A 50 5.14 -5.91 -21.34
CA SER A 50 5.25 -6.37 -22.73
C SER A 50 4.15 -7.35 -23.14
N SER A 51 3.41 -7.94 -22.18
CA SER A 51 2.35 -8.92 -22.42
C SER A 51 1.06 -8.55 -21.71
N ASN A 52 -0.05 -8.63 -22.43
CA ASN A 52 -1.40 -8.52 -21.89
C ASN A 52 -2.02 -9.89 -21.50
N ARG A 53 -1.21 -10.97 -21.48
CA ARG A 53 -1.70 -12.32 -21.18
C ARG A 53 -1.37 -12.78 -19.76
N VAL A 54 -0.63 -12.01 -18.99
CA VAL A 54 -0.11 -12.41 -17.68
C VAL A 54 -1.25 -12.81 -16.73
N ALA A 55 -2.24 -11.95 -16.59
CA ALA A 55 -3.39 -12.23 -15.71
C ALA A 55 -4.20 -13.46 -16.20
N ALA A 56 -4.45 -13.58 -17.50
CA ALA A 56 -5.15 -14.71 -18.08
C ALA A 56 -4.41 -16.04 -17.83
N GLU A 57 -3.08 -16.05 -17.98
CA GLU A 57 -2.26 -17.23 -17.74
C GLU A 57 -2.18 -17.59 -16.24
N ILE A 58 -2.14 -16.61 -15.33
CA ILE A 58 -2.27 -16.84 -13.89
C ILE A 58 -3.62 -17.50 -13.56
N LEU A 59 -4.69 -17.04 -14.18
CA LEU A 59 -6.06 -17.54 -13.93
C LEU A 59 -6.35 -18.88 -14.62
N THR A 60 -5.49 -19.31 -15.55
CA THR A 60 -5.61 -20.62 -16.21
C THR A 60 -5.04 -21.70 -15.30
N GLU A 61 -5.92 -22.46 -14.65
CA GLU A 61 -5.54 -23.52 -13.70
C GLU A 61 -4.58 -24.54 -14.34
N GLY A 62 -3.46 -24.81 -13.68
CA GLY A 62 -2.45 -25.75 -14.12
C GLY A 62 -1.50 -25.24 -15.22
N SER A 63 -1.63 -23.98 -15.68
CA SER A 63 -0.61 -23.37 -16.54
C SER A 63 0.74 -23.25 -15.80
N ALA A 64 1.83 -23.08 -16.52
CA ALA A 64 3.14 -22.83 -15.92
C ALA A 64 3.11 -21.53 -15.07
N THR A 65 2.52 -20.47 -15.62
CA THR A 65 2.38 -19.17 -14.96
C THR A 65 1.52 -19.26 -13.69
N ASN A 66 0.42 -20.03 -13.71
CA ASN A 66 -0.42 -20.28 -12.53
C ASN A 66 0.37 -20.96 -11.41
N ARG A 67 1.17 -21.99 -11.75
CA ARG A 67 2.02 -22.69 -10.75
C ARG A 67 3.06 -21.75 -10.15
N THR A 68 3.81 -21.03 -11.00
CA THR A 68 4.81 -20.04 -10.53
C THR A 68 4.19 -19.01 -9.61
N PHE A 69 3.03 -18.44 -10.00
CA PHE A 69 2.37 -17.44 -9.18
C PHE A 69 1.88 -18.00 -7.83
N LYS A 70 1.33 -19.22 -7.81
CA LYS A 70 0.96 -19.93 -6.57
C LYS A 70 2.18 -20.16 -5.66
N GLU A 71 3.32 -20.58 -6.21
CA GLU A 71 4.57 -20.76 -5.45
C GLU A 71 5.02 -19.44 -4.79
N TRP A 72 4.88 -18.32 -5.48
CA TRP A 72 5.18 -17.00 -4.90
C TRP A 72 4.19 -16.61 -3.79
N LEU A 73 2.90 -16.90 -3.98
CA LEU A 73 1.89 -16.69 -2.93
C LEU A 73 2.12 -17.62 -1.73
N ASP A 74 2.64 -18.83 -1.93
CA ASP A 74 3.03 -19.75 -0.85
C ASP A 74 4.14 -19.13 0.01
N ARG A 75 5.18 -18.56 -0.62
CA ARG A 75 6.24 -17.84 0.10
C ARG A 75 5.69 -16.63 0.86
N LEU A 76 4.75 -15.90 0.27
CA LEU A 76 4.10 -14.78 0.96
C LEU A 76 3.28 -15.27 2.17
N ALA A 77 2.58 -16.39 2.04
CA ALA A 77 1.84 -17.00 3.14
C ALA A 77 2.79 -17.44 4.27
N ASP A 78 3.93 -18.04 3.94
CA ASP A 78 4.96 -18.41 4.93
C ASP A 78 5.50 -17.17 5.67
N ILE A 79 5.75 -16.07 4.95
CA ILE A 79 6.15 -14.79 5.55
C ILE A 79 5.06 -14.31 6.52
N ALA A 80 3.80 -14.29 6.09
CA ALA A 80 2.67 -13.81 6.89
C ALA A 80 2.48 -14.63 8.16
N HIS A 81 2.60 -15.95 8.10
CA HIS A 81 2.49 -16.86 9.26
C HIS A 81 3.64 -16.70 10.27
N ASN A 82 4.81 -16.29 9.79
CA ASN A 82 5.99 -16.05 10.63
C ASN A 82 6.13 -14.59 11.08
N LEU A 83 5.26 -13.70 10.60
CA LEU A 83 5.28 -12.29 10.97
C LEU A 83 4.60 -12.11 12.34
N ARG A 84 5.41 -12.19 13.40
CA ARG A 84 4.94 -12.11 14.80
C ARG A 84 5.69 -11.06 15.58
N GLY A 85 4.95 -10.38 16.46
CA GLY A 85 5.51 -9.46 17.46
C GLY A 85 6.31 -10.20 18.55
N SER A 86 6.93 -9.45 19.44
CA SER A 86 7.60 -10.01 20.62
C SER A 86 6.64 -10.71 21.59
N ASP A 87 5.36 -10.36 21.53
CA ASP A 87 4.24 -11.00 22.27
C ASP A 87 3.77 -12.33 21.65
N GLY A 88 4.35 -12.74 20.51
CA GLY A 88 4.02 -13.95 19.78
C GLY A 88 2.76 -13.86 18.92
N LYS A 89 2.02 -12.75 18.96
CA LYS A 89 0.84 -12.54 18.11
C LYS A 89 1.21 -12.27 16.67
N LEU A 90 0.34 -12.67 15.73
CA LEU A 90 0.47 -12.29 14.33
C LEU A 90 0.33 -10.78 14.19
N ILE A 91 1.22 -10.19 13.40
CA ILE A 91 1.20 -8.75 13.09
C ILE A 91 0.21 -8.48 11.96
N PRO A 92 -0.84 -7.67 12.17
CA PRO A 92 -1.73 -7.25 11.10
C PRO A 92 -1.00 -6.31 10.13
N VAL A 93 -1.26 -6.49 8.83
CA VAL A 93 -0.65 -5.68 7.76
C VAL A 93 -1.73 -5.19 6.80
N ILE A 94 -1.79 -3.89 6.55
CA ILE A 94 -2.57 -3.33 5.45
C ILE A 94 -1.84 -3.68 4.16
N PHE A 95 -2.31 -4.76 3.51
CA PHE A 95 -1.67 -5.35 2.36
C PHE A 95 -2.30 -4.85 1.06
N ARG A 96 -1.48 -4.29 0.17
CA ARG A 96 -1.87 -3.67 -1.09
C ARG A 96 -1.32 -4.48 -2.28
N PRO A 97 -1.92 -5.62 -2.64
CA PRO A 97 -1.54 -6.32 -3.86
C PRO A 97 -1.97 -5.47 -5.06
N PHE A 98 -1.18 -5.47 -6.13
CA PHE A 98 -1.51 -4.81 -7.39
C PHE A 98 -1.88 -3.33 -7.24
N HIS A 99 -1.13 -2.58 -6.40
CA HIS A 99 -1.32 -1.15 -6.23
C HIS A 99 -1.19 -0.39 -7.56
N GLU A 100 -1.74 0.80 -7.63
CA GLU A 100 -1.72 1.66 -8.83
C GLU A 100 -2.25 0.98 -10.12
N HIS A 101 -3.21 0.08 -9.98
CA HIS A 101 -3.81 -0.69 -11.08
C HIS A 101 -4.48 0.17 -12.16
N THR A 102 -4.69 1.45 -11.89
CA THR A 102 -5.23 2.45 -12.83
C THR A 102 -4.18 2.95 -13.82
N GLN A 103 -2.89 2.70 -13.55
CA GLN A 103 -1.75 3.11 -14.37
C GLN A 103 -1.36 2.03 -15.39
N THR A 104 -0.34 2.35 -16.19
CA THR A 104 0.12 1.51 -17.31
C THR A 104 1.54 1.02 -17.14
N TRP A 105 2.19 1.31 -16.00
CA TRP A 105 3.59 0.97 -15.79
C TRP A 105 3.82 -0.51 -15.43
N SER A 106 2.82 -1.20 -14.89
CA SER A 106 2.94 -2.57 -14.39
C SER A 106 2.22 -3.59 -15.27
N TRP A 107 2.61 -4.87 -15.18
CA TRP A 107 1.94 -5.96 -15.88
C TRP A 107 0.50 -6.21 -15.38
N TRP A 108 0.14 -5.73 -14.17
CA TRP A 108 -1.25 -5.78 -13.66
C TRP A 108 -2.03 -4.48 -13.95
N GLY A 109 -1.41 -3.52 -14.58
CA GLY A 109 -1.97 -2.20 -14.86
C GLY A 109 -3.02 -2.18 -15.95
N ALA A 110 -3.56 -0.98 -16.20
CA ALA A 110 -4.67 -0.77 -17.11
C ALA A 110 -4.36 -1.09 -18.60
N SER A 111 -3.08 -1.10 -18.98
CA SER A 111 -2.66 -1.45 -20.35
C SER A 111 -2.54 -2.96 -20.57
N CYS A 112 -2.37 -3.76 -19.51
CA CYS A 112 -2.05 -5.18 -19.61
C CYS A 112 -3.18 -6.09 -19.14
N THR A 113 -4.21 -5.54 -18.50
CA THR A 113 -5.36 -6.30 -18.00
C THR A 113 -6.67 -5.63 -18.35
N THR A 114 -7.66 -6.41 -18.71
CA THR A 114 -9.07 -5.96 -18.74
C THR A 114 -9.58 -5.77 -17.30
N THR A 115 -10.72 -5.10 -17.16
CA THR A 115 -11.40 -4.98 -15.85
C THR A 115 -11.72 -6.33 -15.25
N GLU A 116 -12.21 -7.28 -16.05
CA GLU A 116 -12.56 -8.62 -15.60
C GLU A 116 -11.33 -9.41 -15.15
N GLU A 117 -10.26 -9.38 -15.94
CA GLU A 117 -9.00 -10.05 -15.58
C GLU A 117 -8.40 -9.52 -14.29
N PHE A 118 -8.38 -8.18 -14.10
CA PHE A 118 -7.87 -7.59 -12.86
C PHE A 118 -8.73 -8.00 -11.64
N VAL A 119 -10.05 -7.91 -11.76
CA VAL A 119 -10.99 -8.30 -10.70
C VAL A 119 -10.82 -9.78 -10.34
N ASN A 120 -10.69 -10.65 -11.34
CA ASN A 120 -10.49 -12.08 -11.12
C ASN A 120 -9.10 -12.38 -10.53
N LEU A 121 -8.04 -11.68 -10.96
CA LEU A 121 -6.71 -11.77 -10.39
C LEU A 121 -6.69 -11.36 -8.90
N TRP A 122 -7.36 -10.26 -8.57
CA TRP A 122 -7.55 -9.82 -7.19
C TRP A 122 -8.22 -10.89 -6.34
N LYS A 123 -9.39 -11.36 -6.78
CA LYS A 123 -10.17 -12.40 -6.08
C LYS A 123 -9.39 -13.70 -5.93
N PHE A 124 -8.69 -14.12 -6.97
CA PHE A 124 -7.82 -15.30 -6.94
C PHE A 124 -6.76 -15.16 -5.85
N THR A 125 -6.07 -14.02 -5.80
CA THR A 125 -4.99 -13.77 -4.82
C THR A 125 -5.53 -13.75 -3.39
N VAL A 126 -6.59 -12.99 -3.13
CA VAL A 126 -7.23 -12.94 -1.80
C VAL A 126 -7.72 -14.31 -1.37
N LYS A 127 -8.46 -15.02 -2.23
CA LYS A 127 -8.98 -16.35 -1.93
C LYS A 127 -7.86 -17.35 -1.65
N TYR A 128 -6.79 -17.31 -2.44
CA TYR A 128 -5.67 -18.23 -2.26
C TYR A 128 -4.97 -17.98 -0.92
N LEU A 129 -4.65 -16.74 -0.59
CA LEU A 129 -3.99 -16.41 0.68
C LEU A 129 -4.90 -16.66 1.89
N ARG A 130 -6.13 -16.10 1.87
CA ARG A 130 -7.05 -16.14 2.99
C ARG A 130 -7.65 -17.53 3.21
N ASP A 131 -8.22 -18.11 2.15
CA ASP A 131 -9.06 -19.31 2.27
C ASP A 131 -8.25 -20.61 2.08
N THR A 132 -7.23 -20.60 1.19
CA THR A 132 -6.41 -21.79 0.93
C THR A 132 -5.20 -21.89 1.86
N LYS A 133 -4.52 -20.78 2.11
CA LYS A 133 -3.32 -20.74 2.95
C LYS A 133 -3.57 -20.31 4.39
N GLY A 134 -4.78 -19.88 4.74
CA GLY A 134 -5.14 -19.49 6.10
C GLY A 134 -4.43 -18.23 6.61
N VAL A 135 -4.10 -17.29 5.72
CA VAL A 135 -3.51 -16.00 6.08
C VAL A 135 -4.62 -15.06 6.54
N HIS A 136 -4.70 -14.81 7.84
CA HIS A 136 -5.75 -14.00 8.46
C HIS A 136 -5.24 -12.69 9.09
N ASN A 137 -3.98 -12.36 8.90
CA ASN A 137 -3.37 -11.11 9.37
C ASN A 137 -3.18 -10.07 8.26
N PHE A 138 -3.74 -10.27 7.07
CA PHE A 138 -3.79 -9.27 6.02
C PHE A 138 -5.13 -8.53 6.01
N ILE A 139 -5.05 -7.20 5.94
CA ILE A 139 -6.15 -6.27 5.69
C ILE A 139 -6.00 -5.84 4.23
N TYR A 140 -6.85 -6.38 3.35
CA TYR A 140 -6.71 -6.18 1.91
C TYR A 140 -7.10 -4.77 1.49
N ALA A 141 -6.13 -4.01 1.00
CA ALA A 141 -6.31 -2.61 0.60
C ALA A 141 -6.19 -2.43 -0.91
N ILE A 142 -7.25 -1.90 -1.54
CA ILE A 142 -7.19 -1.47 -2.93
C ILE A 142 -6.71 -0.01 -3.00
N SER A 143 -5.67 0.27 -3.78
CA SER A 143 -5.06 1.60 -3.87
C SER A 143 -4.77 2.00 -5.33
N PRO A 144 -5.77 2.60 -6.00
CA PRO A 144 -5.56 3.20 -7.31
C PRO A 144 -4.65 4.43 -7.22
N GLN A 145 -3.91 4.73 -8.30
CA GLN A 145 -3.20 6.01 -8.44
C GLN A 145 -4.14 7.11 -8.94
N MET A 146 -4.10 8.26 -8.30
CA MET A 146 -5.06 9.36 -8.47
C MET A 146 -4.37 10.74 -8.58
N ASP A 147 -3.49 10.92 -9.57
CA ASP A 147 -2.66 12.14 -9.72
C ASP A 147 -3.40 13.33 -10.35
N SER A 148 -4.61 13.11 -10.86
CA SER A 148 -5.52 14.16 -11.32
C SER A 148 -6.81 14.17 -10.49
N ALA A 149 -7.61 15.23 -10.61
CA ALA A 149 -8.90 15.32 -9.92
C ALA A 149 -9.81 14.15 -10.33
N LYS A 150 -10.30 13.42 -9.34
CA LYS A 150 -11.08 12.19 -9.49
C LYS A 150 -12.43 12.29 -8.79
N THR A 151 -13.36 11.50 -9.28
CA THR A 151 -14.70 11.32 -8.73
C THR A 151 -14.79 10.07 -7.87
N VAL A 152 -15.92 9.83 -7.24
CA VAL A 152 -16.22 8.59 -6.53
C VAL A 152 -16.20 7.39 -7.48
N ASP A 153 -16.70 7.56 -8.72
CA ASP A 153 -16.77 6.49 -9.71
C ASP A 153 -15.39 6.05 -10.19
N ASP A 154 -14.41 6.96 -10.19
CA ASP A 154 -13.01 6.60 -10.51
C ASP A 154 -12.43 5.62 -9.47
N PHE A 155 -12.83 5.71 -8.20
CA PHE A 155 -12.43 4.75 -7.16
C PHE A 155 -13.10 3.38 -7.31
N TYR A 156 -14.26 3.30 -8.00
CA TYR A 156 -14.92 2.03 -8.30
C TYR A 156 -14.43 1.38 -9.59
N PHE A 157 -13.53 2.03 -10.32
CA PHE A 157 -12.90 1.39 -11.46
C PHE A 157 -12.16 0.13 -11.01
N ARG A 158 -12.54 -1.03 -11.56
CA ARG A 158 -12.01 -2.35 -11.20
C ARG A 158 -12.27 -2.79 -9.75
N TRP A 159 -13.33 -2.29 -9.13
CA TRP A 159 -13.71 -2.68 -7.78
C TRP A 159 -14.10 -4.17 -7.74
N PRO A 160 -13.41 -5.01 -6.92
CA PRO A 160 -13.62 -6.46 -6.94
C PRO A 160 -14.87 -6.92 -6.17
N GLY A 161 -15.52 -6.05 -5.44
CA GLY A 161 -16.64 -6.34 -4.54
C GLY A 161 -16.30 -6.02 -3.09
N ASP A 162 -17.31 -5.71 -2.30
CA ASP A 162 -17.12 -5.21 -0.93
C ASP A 162 -16.52 -6.27 0.03
N GLU A 163 -16.79 -7.54 -0.25
CA GLU A 163 -16.27 -8.68 0.50
C GLU A 163 -14.79 -9.00 0.22
N TRP A 164 -14.18 -8.34 -0.78
CA TRP A 164 -12.81 -8.55 -1.21
C TRP A 164 -11.88 -7.40 -0.87
N VAL A 165 -12.39 -6.36 -0.23
CA VAL A 165 -11.63 -5.16 0.13
C VAL A 165 -11.94 -4.78 1.56
N ASP A 166 -10.91 -4.59 2.39
CA ASP A 166 -11.04 -4.18 3.78
C ASP A 166 -10.70 -2.70 3.97
N PHE A 167 -9.84 -2.16 3.14
CA PHE A 167 -9.32 -0.80 3.25
C PHE A 167 -9.28 -0.11 1.88
N VAL A 168 -9.68 1.16 1.81
CA VAL A 168 -9.63 1.98 0.59
C VAL A 168 -8.40 2.87 0.62
N GLY A 169 -7.44 2.59 -0.23
CA GLY A 169 -6.22 3.39 -0.40
C GLY A 169 -6.32 4.38 -1.55
N MET A 170 -5.39 5.30 -1.58
CA MET A 170 -5.17 6.24 -2.68
C MET A 170 -3.68 6.55 -2.78
N ASP A 171 -3.05 6.25 -3.91
CA ASP A 171 -1.71 6.73 -4.24
C ASP A 171 -1.87 8.00 -5.07
N CYS A 172 -1.43 9.15 -4.56
CA CYS A 172 -1.73 10.46 -5.13
C CYS A 172 -0.50 11.36 -5.13
N TYR A 173 0.13 11.48 -6.28
CA TYR A 173 1.34 12.28 -6.50
C TYR A 173 1.03 13.55 -7.29
N GLN A 174 0.08 14.35 -6.78
CA GLN A 174 -0.40 15.60 -7.40
C GLN A 174 0.61 16.75 -7.35
N GLY A 175 1.80 16.53 -6.84
CA GLY A 175 2.77 17.60 -6.56
C GLY A 175 2.29 18.51 -5.45
N ILE A 176 2.41 19.81 -5.67
CA ILE A 176 1.90 20.86 -4.75
C ILE A 176 0.48 21.31 -5.08
N ASN A 177 -0.24 20.57 -5.94
CA ASN A 177 -1.61 20.95 -6.35
C ASN A 177 -2.65 20.53 -5.31
N ASN A 178 -2.83 21.38 -4.29
CA ASN A 178 -3.79 21.13 -3.22
C ASN A 178 -5.24 20.98 -3.72
N ALA A 179 -5.63 21.63 -4.82
CA ALA A 179 -6.99 21.52 -5.35
C ALA A 179 -7.30 20.08 -5.83
N VAL A 180 -6.35 19.44 -6.48
CA VAL A 180 -6.44 18.01 -6.87
C VAL A 180 -6.50 17.13 -5.62
N PHE A 181 -5.59 17.32 -4.68
CA PHE A 181 -5.52 16.53 -3.46
C PHE A 181 -6.82 16.63 -2.64
N VAL A 182 -7.32 17.86 -2.41
CA VAL A 182 -8.59 18.08 -1.72
C VAL A 182 -9.77 17.42 -2.44
N THR A 183 -9.81 17.45 -3.77
CA THR A 183 -10.86 16.79 -4.56
C THR A 183 -10.83 15.28 -4.36
N ASN A 184 -9.65 14.67 -4.42
CA ASN A 184 -9.47 13.24 -4.25
C ASN A 184 -9.74 12.79 -2.80
N LEU A 185 -9.34 13.58 -1.81
CA LEU A 185 -9.66 13.35 -0.40
C LEU A 185 -11.17 13.39 -0.13
N LYS A 186 -11.90 14.28 -0.80
CA LYS A 186 -13.37 14.29 -0.72
C LYS A 186 -13.99 13.04 -1.34
N ALA A 187 -13.46 12.61 -2.47
CA ALA A 187 -13.95 11.43 -3.17
C ALA A 187 -13.71 10.15 -2.33
N ILE A 188 -12.48 9.92 -1.87
CA ILE A 188 -12.15 8.74 -1.05
C ILE A 188 -12.94 8.71 0.28
N SER A 189 -13.14 9.85 0.91
CA SER A 189 -13.97 9.95 2.14
C SER A 189 -15.41 9.53 1.89
N LYS A 190 -15.99 9.87 0.73
CA LYS A 190 -17.33 9.41 0.32
C LYS A 190 -17.36 7.91 0.07
N VAL A 191 -16.35 7.37 -0.60
CA VAL A 191 -16.22 5.90 -0.82
C VAL A 191 -16.13 5.18 0.52
N SER A 192 -15.27 5.65 1.43
CA SER A 192 -15.13 5.10 2.78
C SER A 192 -16.45 5.05 3.53
N LEU A 193 -17.22 6.12 3.46
CA LEU A 193 -18.53 6.22 4.13
C LEU A 193 -19.55 5.28 3.49
N ALA A 194 -19.63 5.26 2.16
CA ALA A 194 -20.58 4.43 1.42
C ALA A 194 -20.30 2.92 1.58
N LYS A 195 -19.03 2.55 1.71
CA LYS A 195 -18.58 1.15 1.86
C LYS A 195 -18.40 0.71 3.31
N LEU A 196 -18.51 1.64 4.27
CA LEU A 196 -18.22 1.40 5.69
C LEU A 196 -16.82 0.81 5.92
N LYS A 197 -15.84 1.31 5.17
CA LYS A 197 -14.44 0.84 5.22
C LYS A 197 -13.50 1.99 5.61
N PRO A 198 -12.44 1.74 6.38
CA PRO A 198 -11.41 2.74 6.60
C PRO A 198 -10.74 3.12 5.27
N CYS A 199 -10.22 4.34 5.22
CA CYS A 199 -9.47 4.80 4.05
C CYS A 199 -8.23 5.60 4.44
N GLY A 200 -7.26 5.69 3.52
CA GLY A 200 -6.03 6.43 3.73
C GLY A 200 -5.36 6.85 2.43
N VAL A 201 -4.47 7.83 2.54
CA VAL A 201 -3.50 8.14 1.49
C VAL A 201 -2.34 7.17 1.65
N THR A 202 -2.30 6.17 0.79
CA THR A 202 -1.37 5.04 0.88
C THR A 202 -0.01 5.35 0.28
N GLU A 203 0.05 6.34 -0.61
CA GLU A 203 1.28 6.96 -1.09
C GLU A 203 1.04 8.40 -1.52
N THR A 204 1.98 9.29 -1.20
CA THR A 204 2.01 10.68 -1.68
C THR A 204 3.42 11.25 -1.57
N GLY A 205 3.62 12.45 -2.11
CA GLY A 205 4.83 13.22 -1.93
C GLY A 205 5.26 13.95 -3.18
N VAL A 206 6.32 14.74 -3.01
CA VAL A 206 7.02 15.43 -4.10
C VAL A 206 8.50 15.10 -3.96
N GLU A 207 9.07 14.47 -4.98
CA GLU A 207 10.49 14.14 -4.94
C GLU A 207 11.33 15.41 -4.93
N GLY A 208 12.29 15.44 -4.01
CA GLY A 208 13.25 16.55 -3.91
C GLY A 208 12.64 17.91 -3.58
N PHE A 209 11.47 17.96 -2.96
CA PHE A 209 10.79 19.23 -2.65
C PHE A 209 11.65 20.12 -1.74
N THR A 210 11.53 21.45 -1.97
CA THR A 210 12.27 22.48 -1.21
C THR A 210 11.36 23.49 -0.54
N ALA A 211 10.03 23.36 -0.71
CA ALA A 211 9.05 24.24 -0.08
C ALA A 211 9.16 24.17 1.45
N THR A 212 9.30 25.32 2.07
CA THR A 212 9.55 25.41 3.53
C THR A 212 8.31 25.23 4.39
N ASP A 213 7.11 25.28 3.77
CA ASP A 213 5.79 25.17 4.42
C ASP A 213 4.98 23.96 3.89
N TYR A 214 5.65 23.00 3.28
CA TYR A 214 5.04 21.84 2.60
C TYR A 214 4.12 21.03 3.52
N TRP A 215 4.53 20.77 4.74
CA TRP A 215 3.82 19.87 5.65
C TRP A 215 2.51 20.45 6.15
N THR A 216 2.53 21.73 6.56
CA THR A 216 1.29 22.38 7.02
C THR A 216 0.37 22.75 5.87
N THR A 217 0.91 23.14 4.70
CA THR A 217 0.15 23.64 3.57
C THR A 217 -0.32 22.54 2.62
N ASN A 218 0.56 21.59 2.28
CA ASN A 218 0.27 20.57 1.24
C ASN A 218 -0.20 19.24 1.82
N ILE A 219 0.09 18.95 3.09
CA ILE A 219 -0.32 17.69 3.72
C ILE A 219 -1.40 17.95 4.78
N HIS A 220 -1.09 18.68 5.85
CA HIS A 220 -1.99 18.81 7.00
C HIS A 220 -3.30 19.56 6.68
N ALA A 221 -3.21 20.75 6.09
CA ALA A 221 -4.39 21.55 5.81
C ALA A 221 -5.42 20.84 4.89
N PRO A 222 -5.00 20.16 3.79
CA PRO A 222 -5.92 19.36 2.98
C PRO A 222 -6.61 18.23 3.72
N LEU A 223 -5.96 17.63 4.72
CA LEU A 223 -6.47 16.48 5.49
C LEU A 223 -7.40 16.89 6.63
N THR A 224 -7.21 18.10 7.17
CA THR A 224 -7.97 18.57 8.34
C THR A 224 -9.48 18.47 8.13
N GLY A 225 -10.16 17.84 9.10
CA GLY A 225 -11.61 17.63 9.10
C GLY A 225 -12.10 16.58 8.11
N ARG A 226 -11.22 15.75 7.54
CA ARG A 226 -11.60 14.67 6.61
C ARG A 226 -11.51 13.30 7.27
N ARG A 227 -12.33 12.38 6.75
CA ARG A 227 -12.32 10.98 7.15
C ARG A 227 -11.18 10.27 6.39
N VAL A 228 -9.97 10.40 6.90
CA VAL A 228 -8.76 9.74 6.38
C VAL A 228 -7.97 9.26 7.59
N SER A 229 -7.64 7.98 7.66
CA SER A 229 -7.01 7.37 8.83
C SER A 229 -5.50 7.46 8.84
N MET A 230 -4.87 7.56 7.67
CA MET A 230 -3.41 7.64 7.57
C MET A 230 -2.96 8.34 6.29
N VAL A 231 -1.73 8.83 6.33
CA VAL A 231 -0.99 9.34 5.16
C VAL A 231 0.41 8.75 5.19
N VAL A 232 0.82 8.17 4.07
CA VAL A 232 2.18 7.65 3.86
C VAL A 232 2.85 8.50 2.80
N THR A 233 3.92 9.19 3.16
CA THR A 233 4.80 9.81 2.18
C THR A 233 5.74 8.77 1.63
N TRP A 234 6.08 8.88 0.32
CA TRP A 234 7.03 7.96 -0.26
C TRP A 234 8.40 8.04 0.43
N ARG A 235 9.23 7.05 0.20
CA ARG A 235 10.48 6.82 0.93
C ARG A 235 11.57 7.86 0.63
N ASN A 236 12.40 8.11 1.60
CA ASN A 236 13.73 8.63 1.37
C ASN A 236 14.64 7.46 1.02
N LYS A 237 15.38 7.56 -0.08
CA LYS A 237 16.27 6.51 -0.56
C LYS A 237 17.69 7.08 -0.66
N TYR A 238 18.64 6.33 -0.15
CA TYR A 238 20.04 6.53 -0.49
C TYR A 238 20.51 5.32 -1.30
N ASP A 239 20.92 5.57 -2.54
CA ASP A 239 21.52 4.57 -3.39
C ASP A 239 22.73 5.22 -4.09
N PRO A 240 23.97 4.80 -3.76
CA PRO A 240 25.16 5.40 -4.33
C PRO A 240 25.32 5.12 -5.83
N MET A 241 24.55 4.18 -6.40
CA MET A 241 24.56 3.85 -7.83
C MET A 241 23.56 4.67 -8.63
N GLU A 242 22.63 5.37 -7.97
CA GLU A 242 21.67 6.26 -8.64
C GLU A 242 22.12 7.71 -8.49
N SER A 243 22.09 8.46 -9.61
CA SER A 243 22.30 9.90 -9.59
C SER A 243 21.03 10.62 -9.17
N GLY A 244 21.13 11.65 -8.33
CA GLY A 244 20.02 12.53 -7.97
C GLY A 244 19.66 12.48 -6.49
N THR A 245 18.57 13.18 -6.17
CA THR A 245 18.10 13.33 -4.79
C THR A 245 16.75 12.64 -4.65
N HIS A 246 16.75 11.45 -4.05
CA HIS A 246 15.56 10.61 -3.92
C HIS A 246 14.97 10.72 -2.50
N TYR A 247 14.36 11.87 -2.17
CA TYR A 247 13.64 12.05 -0.93
C TYR A 247 12.23 12.62 -1.16
N PHE A 248 11.28 12.10 -0.41
CA PHE A 248 9.86 12.53 -0.38
C PHE A 248 9.43 12.98 1.02
N SER A 249 10.32 12.87 2.00
CA SER A 249 10.04 13.22 3.38
C SER A 249 11.17 14.05 3.98
N VAL A 250 10.88 14.66 5.11
CA VAL A 250 11.81 15.49 5.87
C VAL A 250 12.98 14.65 6.44
N PHE A 251 14.11 15.29 6.62
CA PHE A 251 15.29 14.77 7.32
C PHE A 251 16.00 15.93 8.03
N PRO A 252 16.91 15.67 8.97
CA PRO A 252 17.64 16.73 9.69
C PRO A 252 18.36 17.69 8.72
N GLY A 253 18.09 19.00 8.86
CA GLY A 253 18.62 20.03 7.97
C GLY A 253 17.81 20.29 6.70
N HIS A 254 16.70 19.58 6.47
CA HIS A 254 15.82 19.86 5.35
C HIS A 254 15.13 21.24 5.51
N PRO A 255 14.94 22.03 4.43
CA PRO A 255 14.34 23.37 4.53
C PRO A 255 12.97 23.41 5.22
N SER A 256 12.18 22.33 5.13
CA SER A 256 10.85 22.21 5.75
C SER A 256 10.86 21.60 7.15
N GLU A 257 12.01 21.34 7.78
CA GLU A 257 12.09 20.69 9.08
C GLU A 257 11.25 21.38 10.16
N ARG A 258 11.34 22.71 10.23
CA ARG A 258 10.56 23.50 11.19
C ARG A 258 9.04 23.43 10.94
N ASP A 259 8.64 23.32 9.70
CA ASP A 259 7.24 23.21 9.33
C ASP A 259 6.69 21.80 9.61
N PHE A 260 7.51 20.76 9.43
CA PHE A 260 7.18 19.41 9.87
C PHE A 260 6.90 19.37 11.38
N VAL A 261 7.75 20.01 12.18
CA VAL A 261 7.55 20.12 13.65
C VAL A 261 6.26 20.86 13.97
N LYS A 262 5.87 21.91 13.20
CA LYS A 262 4.58 22.57 13.38
C LYS A 262 3.42 21.60 13.07
N MET A 263 3.50 20.83 12.00
CA MET A 263 2.49 19.81 11.68
C MET A 263 2.44 18.74 12.77
N TYR A 264 3.58 18.24 13.22
CA TYR A 264 3.68 17.26 14.30
C TYR A 264 2.94 17.69 15.56
N ASN A 265 3.02 18.98 15.94
CA ASN A 265 2.39 19.53 17.15
C ASN A 265 0.91 19.94 16.98
N GLN A 266 0.25 19.64 15.84
CA GLN A 266 -1.19 19.89 15.70
C GLN A 266 -1.99 18.83 16.45
N GLU A 267 -3.10 19.25 17.07
CA GLU A 267 -3.98 18.36 17.86
C GLU A 267 -4.54 17.16 17.08
N ASN A 268 -4.64 17.29 15.76
CA ASN A 268 -5.15 16.25 14.84
C ASN A 268 -4.05 15.57 14.05
N SER A 269 -2.78 15.72 14.42
CA SER A 269 -1.63 14.99 13.89
C SER A 269 -1.22 13.91 14.88
N PHE A 270 -1.32 12.67 14.48
CA PHE A 270 -0.97 11.51 15.32
C PHE A 270 0.22 10.78 14.74
N PHE A 271 1.25 10.63 15.53
CA PHE A 271 2.43 9.84 15.21
C PHE A 271 2.51 8.63 16.15
N CYS A 272 3.49 7.77 15.96
CA CYS A 272 3.57 6.50 16.69
C CYS A 272 3.40 6.63 18.21
N SER A 273 4.01 7.67 18.81
CA SER A 273 3.91 7.93 20.26
C SER A 273 2.53 8.38 20.74
N ASP A 274 1.69 8.84 19.83
CA ASP A 274 0.38 9.42 20.13
C ASP A 274 -0.76 8.43 19.87
N LEU A 275 -0.43 7.28 19.22
CA LEU A 275 -1.41 6.27 18.91
C LEU A 275 -1.86 5.54 20.18
N PRO A 276 -3.17 5.25 20.33
CA PRO A 276 -3.64 4.30 21.31
C PRO A 276 -3.11 2.89 20.98
N ASP A 277 -3.33 1.93 21.86
CA ASP A 277 -3.08 0.53 21.52
C ASP A 277 -3.96 0.13 20.31
N MET A 278 -3.34 0.04 19.14
CA MET A 278 -4.00 -0.26 17.87
C MET A 278 -4.31 -1.75 17.71
N TYR A 279 -3.79 -2.60 18.58
CA TYR A 279 -3.81 -4.06 18.43
C TYR A 279 -4.65 -4.76 19.48
N THR A 280 -5.11 -4.06 20.51
CA THR A 280 -6.09 -4.56 21.48
C THR A 280 -7.46 -3.93 21.18
N PRO A 281 -8.48 -4.73 20.84
CA PRO A 281 -9.83 -4.20 20.64
C PRO A 281 -10.31 -3.47 21.88
N ALA A 282 -10.98 -2.34 21.71
CA ALA A 282 -11.65 -1.69 22.82
C ALA A 282 -12.69 -2.64 23.44
N GLU A 283 -12.88 -2.57 24.76
CA GLU A 283 -13.77 -3.50 25.52
C GLU A 283 -15.21 -3.60 24.98
N ASN A 284 -15.65 -2.61 24.19
CA ASN A 284 -17.00 -2.53 23.62
C ASN A 284 -17.07 -2.90 22.12
N VAL A 285 -15.99 -3.43 21.54
CA VAL A 285 -15.96 -3.84 20.13
C VAL A 285 -16.19 -5.33 20.05
N THR A 286 -17.35 -5.72 19.50
CA THR A 286 -17.60 -7.12 19.13
C THR A 286 -16.94 -7.41 17.80
N VAL A 287 -15.97 -8.30 17.79
CA VAL A 287 -15.41 -8.86 16.55
C VAL A 287 -16.36 -9.94 16.09
N LEU A 288 -17.02 -9.71 14.95
CA LEU A 288 -17.94 -10.68 14.31
C LEU A 288 -17.15 -11.66 13.45
#